data_7e8632292adb9cde9d981e315133997b
#
_entry.id   7e8632292adb9cde9d981e315133997b
#
_cell.length_a   1.000
_cell.length_b   1.000
_cell.length_c   1.000
_cell.angle_alpha   90.00
_cell.angle_beta   90.00
_cell.angle_gamma   90.00
#
_symmetry.space_group_name_H-M   'P 1'
#
loop_
_entity.id
_entity.type
_entity.pdbx_description
1 polymer ?
#
loop_
_entity_poly.entity_id
_entity_poly.type
_entity_poly.pdbx_seq_one_letter_code
_entity_poly.pdbx_strand_id
1 'polypeptide(L)'
;MSHRKIAILTLALGLGAELAAAETPRTRAFRQAFPPQASELRLANLAGHVELVRADGKEVVVEATIHALGENDAETRKLLDGMKWVRSQDSKGRDEWALSYPVDDYTSYHYPQPGAKASEPSGFWSFFFESGFSSSVTYRGERVRVRGTKRSSDPTLYADLRIALPAGSQVAVRNAVGTVNGSGALEGALTIDTGSGGVTLASYAGRLLVDTGSGKVVIGTAKGETTIDTGSGDVAVRNLIGNGSVDTGSGSITIDSLSAGKLSVDTGSGDVTVKSGDVGRLIADTGSGSVKVLGVELEELVADTGSGDVVLRSSLSKTRKVTAETGSGEVRIVAGADASFDIDTDQGSGGLRVGYDDAVLRRSGRKVVGAKRGTGRTAIHVSTGSGDCTIGPKEAS
;
A
#
# COMPACT_ATOMS: atom_id res chain seq x y z
N MET A 1 64.23 48.84 39.29
CA MET A 1 63.77 48.20 38.07
C MET A 1 62.45 47.49 38.38
N SER A 2 61.38 48.11 37.98
CA SER A 2 59.98 47.74 38.34
C SER A 2 59.29 47.01 37.19
N HIS A 3 58.87 45.75 37.39
CA HIS A 3 58.05 45.03 36.44
C HIS A 3 56.58 45.25 36.81
N ARG A 4 55.87 46.04 35.97
CA ARG A 4 54.42 46.17 36.01
C ARG A 4 53.81 44.93 35.37
N LYS A 5 53.03 44.17 36.14
CA LYS A 5 52.15 43.09 35.63
C LYS A 5 50.87 43.74 35.12
N ILE A 6 50.59 43.54 33.83
CA ILE A 6 49.32 43.91 33.21
C ILE A 6 48.39 42.75 33.45
N ALA A 7 47.26 42.97 34.14
CA ALA A 7 46.18 42.01 34.29
C ALA A 7 45.22 42.21 33.12
N ILE A 8 45.06 41.18 32.30
CA ILE A 8 44.03 41.13 31.25
C ILE A 8 42.74 40.51 31.85
N LEU A 9 41.72 41.35 31.99
CA LEU A 9 40.40 40.97 32.45
C LEU A 9 39.64 40.45 31.24
N THR A 10 39.48 39.12 31.10
CA THR A 10 38.64 38.51 30.06
C THR A 10 37.23 38.45 30.58
N LEU A 11 36.36 39.31 30.03
CA LEU A 11 34.92 39.32 30.28
C LEU A 11 34.30 38.22 29.40
N ALA A 12 33.99 37.06 29.96
CA ALA A 12 33.19 36.03 29.25
C ALA A 12 31.72 36.40 29.36
N LEU A 13 31.16 36.96 28.28
CA LEU A 13 29.71 37.02 28.08
C LEU A 13 29.24 35.60 27.78
N GLY A 14 28.72 34.89 28.76
CA GLY A 14 27.93 33.68 28.57
C GLY A 14 26.56 34.06 28.07
N LEU A 15 26.33 34.01 26.74
CA LEU A 15 24.99 33.87 26.21
C LEU A 15 24.57 32.41 26.47
N GLY A 16 23.90 32.19 27.57
CA GLY A 16 23.10 30.96 27.76
C GLY A 16 21.89 31.03 26.84
N ALA A 17 21.98 30.42 25.65
CA ALA A 17 20.79 30.02 24.95
C ALA A 17 20.18 28.85 25.75
N GLU A 18 19.18 29.15 26.58
CA GLU A 18 18.27 28.14 27.07
C GLU A 18 17.59 27.55 25.82
N LEU A 19 18.07 26.38 25.39
CA LEU A 19 17.28 25.52 24.55
C LEU A 19 16.02 25.18 25.36
N ALA A 20 14.90 25.84 25.08
CA ALA A 20 13.62 25.47 25.62
C ALA A 20 13.42 23.97 25.29
N ALA A 21 13.44 23.13 26.32
CA ALA A 21 13.15 21.73 26.20
C ALA A 21 11.75 21.63 25.55
N ALA A 22 11.63 20.95 24.41
CA ALA A 22 10.37 20.77 23.75
C ALA A 22 9.40 20.11 24.74
N GLU A 23 8.31 20.80 25.11
CA GLU A 23 7.32 20.27 26.02
C GLU A 23 6.76 18.96 25.43
N THR A 24 6.85 17.89 26.21
CA THR A 24 6.35 16.58 25.80
C THR A 24 4.84 16.52 26.01
N PRO A 25 4.06 15.94 25.06
CA PRO A 25 2.64 15.75 25.24
C PRO A 25 2.33 14.94 26.50
N ARG A 26 1.31 15.36 27.24
CA ARG A 26 0.75 14.55 28.33
C ARG A 26 -0.10 13.43 27.76
N THR A 27 -0.21 12.33 28.47
CA THR A 27 -0.95 11.15 28.04
C THR A 27 -2.08 10.78 28.99
N ARG A 28 -3.13 10.22 28.42
CA ARG A 28 -4.22 9.56 29.13
C ARG A 28 -4.60 8.29 28.39
N ALA A 29 -4.62 7.16 29.09
CA ALA A 29 -5.07 5.90 28.52
C ALA A 29 -6.47 5.53 29.02
N PHE A 30 -7.27 4.90 28.17
CA PHE A 30 -8.51 4.27 28.55
C PHE A 30 -8.79 3.04 27.67
N ARG A 31 -9.67 2.17 28.16
CA ARG A 31 -10.04 0.91 27.52
C ARG A 31 -11.54 0.88 27.28
N GLN A 32 -11.95 0.43 26.11
CA GLN A 32 -13.34 0.22 25.74
C GLN A 32 -13.50 -1.16 25.13
N ALA A 33 -14.47 -1.92 25.63
CA ALA A 33 -14.88 -3.19 25.03
C ALA A 33 -16.15 -2.97 24.19
N PHE A 34 -16.19 -3.62 23.05
CA PHE A 34 -17.35 -3.65 22.15
C PHE A 34 -17.81 -5.10 22.04
N PRO A 35 -19.02 -5.42 22.51
CA PRO A 35 -19.55 -6.76 22.42
C PRO A 35 -19.75 -7.18 20.95
N PRO A 36 -19.81 -8.49 20.67
CA PRO A 36 -20.11 -8.97 19.33
C PRO A 36 -21.39 -8.33 18.78
N GLN A 37 -21.32 -7.83 17.55
CA GLN A 37 -22.45 -7.19 16.88
C GLN A 37 -22.88 -8.04 15.67
N ALA A 38 -24.16 -7.96 15.32
CA ALA A 38 -24.68 -8.60 14.11
C ALA A 38 -24.19 -7.90 12.82
N SER A 39 -23.74 -6.66 12.93
CA SER A 39 -23.18 -5.84 11.85
C SER A 39 -21.71 -5.52 12.11
N GLU A 40 -21.03 -5.04 11.08
CA GLU A 40 -19.64 -4.58 11.17
C GLU A 40 -19.47 -3.48 12.23
N LEU A 41 -18.53 -3.69 13.15
CA LEU A 41 -18.12 -2.64 14.11
C LEU A 41 -17.21 -1.64 13.39
N ARG A 42 -17.61 -0.38 13.33
CA ARG A 42 -16.84 0.70 12.73
C ARG A 42 -16.20 1.57 13.78
N LEU A 43 -14.89 1.74 13.69
CA LEU A 43 -14.08 2.53 14.61
C LEU A 43 -13.34 3.62 13.83
N ALA A 44 -13.43 4.89 14.28
CA ALA A 44 -12.78 6.02 13.62
C ALA A 44 -11.83 6.76 14.55
N ASN A 45 -10.62 6.99 14.06
CA ASN A 45 -9.58 7.83 14.65
C ASN A 45 -9.15 8.93 13.65
N LEU A 46 -8.83 10.11 14.14
CA LEU A 46 -8.36 11.21 13.31
C LEU A 46 -6.85 11.07 13.02
N ALA A 47 -6.05 10.84 14.05
CA ALA A 47 -4.59 10.78 13.92
C ALA A 47 -3.99 9.88 14.99
N GLY A 48 -2.96 9.14 14.63
CA GLY A 48 -2.22 8.25 15.53
C GLY A 48 -1.83 6.94 14.88
N HIS A 49 -1.14 6.11 15.63
CA HIS A 49 -0.80 4.76 15.24
C HIS A 49 -1.91 3.78 15.65
N VAL A 50 -2.23 2.82 14.79
CA VAL A 50 -3.15 1.73 15.10
C VAL A 50 -2.42 0.40 15.07
N GLU A 51 -2.44 -0.31 16.17
CA GLU A 51 -1.97 -1.69 16.29
C GLU A 51 -3.17 -2.65 16.33
N LEU A 52 -3.22 -3.59 15.39
CA LEU A 52 -4.21 -4.66 15.35
C LEU A 52 -3.57 -5.93 15.89
N VAL A 53 -4.18 -6.54 16.90
CA VAL A 53 -3.68 -7.77 17.50
C VAL A 53 -4.80 -8.81 17.62
N ARG A 54 -4.43 -10.08 17.60
CA ARG A 54 -5.40 -11.15 17.84
C ARG A 54 -5.84 -11.16 19.32
N ALA A 55 -7.11 -11.43 19.56
CA ALA A 55 -7.70 -11.67 20.88
C ALA A 55 -8.29 -13.06 20.97
N ASP A 56 -8.20 -13.65 22.16
CA ASP A 56 -8.81 -14.96 22.45
C ASP A 56 -10.27 -14.83 22.95
N GLY A 57 -10.73 -13.62 23.27
CA GLY A 57 -12.08 -13.32 23.73
C GLY A 57 -13.13 -13.27 22.62
N LYS A 58 -14.34 -12.82 22.98
CA LYS A 58 -15.43 -12.59 22.02
C LYS A 58 -15.65 -11.11 21.70
N GLU A 59 -15.12 -10.21 22.51
CA GLU A 59 -15.31 -8.77 22.39
C GLU A 59 -14.12 -8.14 21.66
N VAL A 60 -14.39 -7.18 20.79
CA VAL A 60 -13.37 -6.29 20.28
C VAL A 60 -12.98 -5.32 21.38
N VAL A 61 -11.72 -5.30 21.76
CA VAL A 61 -11.23 -4.43 22.83
C VAL A 61 -10.28 -3.39 22.25
N VAL A 62 -10.55 -2.14 22.55
CA VAL A 62 -9.72 -1.02 22.15
C VAL A 62 -9.09 -0.38 23.38
N GLU A 63 -7.77 -0.34 23.39
CA GLU A 63 -6.96 0.45 24.31
C GLU A 63 -6.51 1.70 23.55
N ALA A 64 -6.89 2.87 24.06
CA ALA A 64 -6.55 4.15 23.46
C ALA A 64 -5.60 4.91 24.37
N THR A 65 -4.45 5.33 23.85
CA THR A 65 -3.53 6.25 24.50
C THR A 65 -3.62 7.60 23.81
N ILE A 66 -4.21 8.55 24.50
CA ILE A 66 -4.37 9.93 24.01
C ILE A 66 -3.13 10.73 24.38
N HIS A 67 -2.61 11.49 23.42
CA HIS A 67 -1.51 12.41 23.59
C HIS A 67 -1.98 13.83 23.32
N ALA A 68 -1.79 14.74 24.27
CA ALA A 68 -2.22 16.12 24.14
C ALA A 68 -1.19 17.12 24.68
N LEU A 69 -1.07 18.25 23.98
CA LEU A 69 -0.33 19.42 24.41
C LEU A 69 -1.02 20.66 23.83
N GLY A 70 -1.70 21.42 24.69
CA GLY A 70 -2.29 22.72 24.38
C GLY A 70 -1.31 23.87 24.64
N GLU A 71 -1.80 25.11 24.60
CA GLU A 71 -1.02 26.31 24.90
C GLU A 71 -0.65 26.40 26.39
N ASN A 72 -1.44 25.75 27.24
CA ASN A 72 -1.26 25.73 28.68
C ASN A 72 -1.80 24.43 29.32
N ASP A 73 -1.52 24.26 30.60
CA ASP A 73 -1.94 23.09 31.38
C ASP A 73 -3.46 22.88 31.43
N ALA A 74 -4.24 23.93 31.49
CA ALA A 74 -5.69 23.84 31.57
C ALA A 74 -6.28 23.35 30.23
N GLU A 75 -5.77 23.88 29.13
CA GLU A 75 -6.16 23.44 27.78
C GLU A 75 -5.73 21.99 27.52
N THR A 76 -4.49 21.63 27.89
CA THR A 76 -3.99 20.25 27.78
C THR A 76 -4.89 19.26 28.50
N ARG A 77 -5.34 19.59 29.72
CA ARG A 77 -6.31 18.75 30.46
C ARG A 77 -7.66 18.71 29.78
N LYS A 78 -8.19 19.86 29.30
CA LYS A 78 -9.46 19.92 28.55
C LYS A 78 -9.42 18.98 27.31
N LEU A 79 -8.31 19.02 26.56
CA LEU A 79 -8.11 18.15 25.39
C LEU A 79 -8.12 16.67 25.78
N LEU A 80 -7.36 16.28 26.83
CA LEU A 80 -7.30 14.90 27.30
C LEU A 80 -8.66 14.39 27.80
N ASP A 81 -9.35 15.19 28.60
CA ASP A 81 -10.61 14.80 29.24
C ASP A 81 -11.79 14.77 28.24
N GLY A 82 -11.71 15.58 27.20
CA GLY A 82 -12.69 15.60 26.11
C GLY A 82 -12.69 14.37 25.22
N MET A 83 -11.59 13.63 25.18
CA MET A 83 -11.45 12.45 24.31
C MET A 83 -12.19 11.23 24.87
N LYS A 84 -13.15 10.75 24.11
CA LYS A 84 -13.97 9.55 24.42
C LYS A 84 -14.57 8.99 23.13
N TRP A 85 -15.05 7.75 23.17
CA TRP A 85 -15.82 7.19 22.06
C TRP A 85 -17.22 7.81 22.02
N VAL A 86 -17.63 8.28 20.87
CA VAL A 86 -18.97 8.81 20.60
C VAL A 86 -19.56 8.15 19.35
N ARG A 87 -20.88 8.03 19.31
CA ARG A 87 -21.59 7.63 18.10
C ARG A 87 -21.52 8.76 17.08
N SER A 88 -21.20 8.41 15.85
CA SER A 88 -21.08 9.31 14.72
C SER A 88 -21.55 8.61 13.46
N GLN A 89 -21.58 9.33 12.35
CA GLN A 89 -21.77 8.76 11.02
C GLN A 89 -20.56 9.05 10.16
N ASP A 90 -20.20 8.09 9.31
CA ASP A 90 -19.14 8.28 8.32
C ASP A 90 -19.66 9.14 7.13
N SER A 91 -18.79 9.42 6.16
CA SER A 91 -19.13 10.22 4.97
C SER A 91 -20.21 9.57 4.08
N LYS A 92 -20.54 8.30 4.29
CA LYS A 92 -21.57 7.54 3.58
C LYS A 92 -22.84 7.38 4.43
N GLY A 93 -22.94 8.07 5.59
CA GLY A 93 -24.06 8.01 6.51
C GLY A 93 -24.17 6.72 7.32
N ARG A 94 -23.10 5.91 7.40
CA ARG A 94 -23.09 4.66 8.16
C ARG A 94 -22.65 4.92 9.59
N ASP A 95 -23.33 4.29 10.56
CA ASP A 95 -22.99 4.45 11.97
C ASP A 95 -21.58 3.95 12.29
N GLU A 96 -20.82 4.76 13.03
CA GLU A 96 -19.49 4.45 13.52
C GLU A 96 -19.28 4.91 14.97
N TRP A 97 -18.31 4.34 15.65
CA TRP A 97 -17.76 4.88 16.87
C TRP A 97 -16.51 5.71 16.53
N ALA A 98 -16.57 7.01 16.80
CA ALA A 98 -15.46 7.91 16.55
C ALA A 98 -14.89 8.45 17.87
N LEU A 99 -13.59 8.71 17.93
CA LEU A 99 -12.99 9.49 19.02
C LEU A 99 -13.44 10.95 18.92
N SER A 100 -13.79 11.55 20.07
CA SER A 100 -14.37 12.90 20.15
C SER A 100 -13.32 14.00 20.08
N TYR A 101 -12.55 14.09 18.97
CA TYR A 101 -11.70 15.27 18.76
C TYR A 101 -12.57 16.54 18.76
N PRO A 102 -12.12 17.65 19.41
CA PRO A 102 -12.87 18.90 19.45
C PRO A 102 -12.75 19.67 18.11
N VAL A 103 -13.33 19.10 17.05
CA VAL A 103 -13.26 19.63 15.67
C VAL A 103 -14.03 20.93 15.49
N ASP A 104 -14.95 21.24 16.38
CA ASP A 104 -15.68 22.51 16.42
C ASP A 104 -14.79 23.66 16.96
N ASP A 105 -13.86 23.34 17.86
CA ASP A 105 -12.93 24.32 18.47
C ASP A 105 -11.64 24.49 17.65
N TYR A 106 -11.17 23.42 16.98
CA TYR A 106 -9.91 23.39 16.25
C TYR A 106 -10.06 22.81 14.86
N THR A 107 -9.64 23.55 13.84
CA THR A 107 -9.64 23.11 12.44
C THR A 107 -8.31 22.47 12.02
N SER A 108 -7.33 22.44 12.92
CA SER A 108 -6.02 21.80 12.67
C SER A 108 -5.39 21.26 13.94
N TYR A 109 -4.64 20.17 13.77
CA TYR A 109 -3.92 19.47 14.82
C TYR A 109 -2.50 19.15 14.40
N HIS A 110 -1.58 19.19 15.38
CA HIS A 110 -0.23 18.68 15.23
C HIS A 110 -0.18 17.19 15.62
N TYR A 111 0.37 16.38 14.72
CA TYR A 111 0.67 14.97 14.94
C TYR A 111 2.13 14.69 14.60
N PRO A 112 3.02 14.57 15.60
CA PRO A 112 4.41 14.19 15.38
C PRO A 112 4.46 12.70 15.02
N GLN A 113 4.70 12.36 13.75
CA GLN A 113 4.83 10.96 13.35
C GLN A 113 5.98 10.30 14.13
N PRO A 114 5.73 9.19 14.85
CA PRO A 114 6.81 8.43 15.46
C PRO A 114 7.62 7.77 14.34
N GLY A 115 8.91 8.04 14.29
CA GLY A 115 9.82 7.40 13.31
C GLY A 115 10.70 8.35 12.50
N ALA A 116 10.57 9.67 12.63
CA ALA A 116 11.57 10.62 12.10
C ALA A 116 12.88 10.64 12.91
N LYS A 117 13.15 9.65 13.78
CA LYS A 117 14.46 9.42 14.37
C LYS A 117 15.29 8.55 13.45
N ALA A 118 16.19 9.22 12.78
CA ALA A 118 17.47 8.77 12.27
C ALA A 118 17.88 7.32 12.61
N SER A 119 17.50 6.38 11.76
CA SER A 119 18.41 5.36 11.32
C SER A 119 18.50 5.57 9.81
N GLU A 120 19.62 6.15 9.41
CA GLU A 120 19.87 6.52 8.02
C GLU A 120 19.60 5.37 7.05
N PRO A 121 18.89 5.68 5.95
CA PRO A 121 19.45 5.37 4.68
C PRO A 121 19.85 6.68 4.00
N SER A 122 21.15 6.86 3.83
CA SER A 122 21.74 7.82 2.92
C SER A 122 21.13 7.61 1.54
N GLY A 123 20.31 8.53 1.09
CA GLY A 123 19.69 8.46 -0.22
C GLY A 123 18.53 9.44 -0.37
N PHE A 124 18.12 9.68 -1.57
CA PHE A 124 17.03 10.52 -2.06
C PHE A 124 15.74 10.61 -1.19
N TRP A 125 15.50 9.63 -0.31
CA TRP A 125 14.33 9.55 0.58
C TRP A 125 14.37 10.51 1.77
N SER A 126 15.53 11.01 2.19
CA SER A 126 15.63 11.97 3.30
C SER A 126 14.94 13.30 2.99
N PHE A 127 14.88 13.69 1.72
CA PHE A 127 14.28 14.95 1.28
C PHE A 127 12.76 15.00 1.47
N PHE A 128 12.08 13.85 1.44
CA PHE A 128 10.63 13.77 1.65
C PHE A 128 10.22 13.76 3.13
N PHE A 129 11.14 13.49 4.04
CA PHE A 129 10.87 13.44 5.49
C PHE A 129 11.13 14.76 6.20
N GLU A 130 11.85 15.71 5.60
CA GLU A 130 12.10 17.05 6.15
C GLU A 130 11.00 18.07 5.85
N SER A 131 10.20 17.87 4.82
CA SER A 131 9.03 18.70 4.55
C SER A 131 7.84 18.14 5.31
N GLY A 132 7.46 18.79 6.40
CA GLY A 132 6.35 18.40 7.26
C GLY A 132 5.09 18.09 6.45
N PHE A 133 4.56 16.87 6.59
CA PHE A 133 3.30 16.50 5.92
C PHE A 133 2.13 17.36 6.39
N SER A 134 1.16 17.56 5.52
CA SER A 134 -0.12 18.19 5.84
C SER A 134 -1.24 17.46 5.12
N SER A 135 -2.12 16.85 5.87
CA SER A 135 -3.27 16.14 5.35
C SER A 135 -4.56 16.85 5.73
N SER A 136 -5.46 17.03 4.78
CA SER A 136 -6.80 17.58 5.02
C SER A 136 -7.81 16.47 4.88
N VAL A 137 -8.54 16.18 5.95
CA VAL A 137 -9.49 15.07 6.03
C VAL A 137 -10.86 15.56 6.52
N THR A 138 -11.91 14.85 6.18
CA THR A 138 -13.22 15.06 6.79
C THR A 138 -13.38 14.11 7.97
N TYR A 139 -13.58 14.66 9.14
CA TYR A 139 -13.78 13.92 10.38
C TYR A 139 -15.03 14.40 11.11
N ARG A 140 -15.97 13.51 11.37
CA ARG A 140 -17.28 13.82 11.97
C ARG A 140 -18.03 14.96 11.27
N GLY A 141 -17.94 15.00 9.94
CA GLY A 141 -18.59 16.04 9.12
C GLY A 141 -17.76 17.32 8.92
N GLU A 142 -16.74 17.57 9.75
CA GLU A 142 -15.91 18.76 9.69
C GLU A 142 -14.60 18.53 8.89
N ARG A 143 -14.16 19.55 8.16
CA ARG A 143 -12.88 19.52 7.45
C ARG A 143 -11.75 19.90 8.40
N VAL A 144 -10.89 18.94 8.71
CA VAL A 144 -9.78 19.09 9.65
C VAL A 144 -8.44 18.89 8.94
N ARG A 145 -7.44 19.63 9.39
CA ARG A 145 -6.07 19.50 8.90
C ARG A 145 -5.17 18.89 9.97
N VAL A 146 -4.43 17.85 9.60
CA VAL A 146 -3.41 17.24 10.47
C VAL A 146 -2.04 17.52 9.88
N ARG A 147 -1.11 18.04 10.69
CA ARG A 147 0.23 18.46 10.28
C ARG A 147 1.31 17.76 11.09
N GLY A 148 2.39 17.38 10.41
CA GLY A 148 3.62 16.88 11.04
C GLY A 148 4.48 17.99 11.66
N THR A 149 4.36 19.23 11.14
CA THR A 149 5.08 20.39 11.70
C THR A 149 4.15 21.19 12.60
N LYS A 150 4.57 21.40 13.85
CA LYS A 150 3.80 22.19 14.81
C LYS A 150 3.76 23.67 14.40
N ARG A 151 2.55 24.25 14.41
CA ARG A 151 2.34 25.70 14.36
C ARG A 151 1.88 26.18 15.74
N SER A 152 2.12 27.44 16.06
CA SER A 152 1.78 28.01 17.38
C SER A 152 0.29 27.86 17.75
N SER A 153 -0.59 27.88 16.76
CA SER A 153 -2.05 27.75 16.97
C SER A 153 -2.57 26.31 16.93
N ASP A 154 -1.72 25.33 16.60
CA ASP A 154 -2.18 23.94 16.44
C ASP A 154 -1.93 23.16 17.73
N PRO A 155 -2.97 22.72 18.47
CA PRO A 155 -2.74 21.83 19.59
C PRO A 155 -2.19 20.49 19.10
N THR A 156 -1.29 19.88 19.88
CA THR A 156 -0.96 18.48 19.68
C THR A 156 -2.08 17.65 20.27
N LEU A 157 -2.76 16.86 19.44
CA LEU A 157 -3.76 15.91 19.90
C LEU A 157 -3.87 14.74 18.90
N TYR A 158 -3.55 13.57 19.41
CA TYR A 158 -3.67 12.31 18.64
C TYR A 158 -3.91 11.14 19.59
N ALA A 159 -4.32 10.02 19.03
CA ALA A 159 -4.62 8.81 19.78
C ALA A 159 -3.95 7.59 19.14
N ASP A 160 -3.07 6.92 19.87
CA ASP A 160 -2.58 5.61 19.50
C ASP A 160 -3.57 4.55 20.00
N LEU A 161 -3.95 3.64 19.10
CA LEU A 161 -4.95 2.62 19.36
C LEU A 161 -4.31 1.24 19.29
N ARG A 162 -4.61 0.40 20.28
CA ARG A 162 -4.37 -1.03 20.22
C ARG A 162 -5.72 -1.75 20.19
N ILE A 163 -6.03 -2.40 19.07
CA ILE A 163 -7.31 -3.03 18.81
C ILE A 163 -7.12 -4.54 18.82
N ALA A 164 -7.70 -5.19 19.82
CA ALA A 164 -7.68 -6.63 19.97
C ALA A 164 -8.90 -7.25 19.28
N LEU A 165 -8.66 -8.03 18.23
CA LEU A 165 -9.64 -8.59 17.31
C LEU A 165 -9.85 -10.09 17.60
N PRO A 166 -11.03 -10.51 18.06
CA PRO A 166 -11.42 -11.91 18.09
C PRO A 166 -11.46 -12.54 16.69
N ALA A 167 -11.20 -13.84 16.60
CA ALA A 167 -11.37 -14.58 15.36
C ALA A 167 -12.81 -14.47 14.85
N GLY A 168 -12.98 -14.28 13.55
CA GLY A 168 -14.28 -14.12 12.90
C GLY A 168 -14.98 -12.79 13.13
N SER A 169 -14.34 -11.81 13.78
CA SER A 169 -14.90 -10.48 13.94
C SER A 169 -15.07 -9.73 12.60
N GLN A 170 -16.05 -8.84 12.55
CA GLN A 170 -16.30 -7.95 11.42
C GLN A 170 -16.01 -6.52 11.88
N VAL A 171 -14.88 -5.97 11.46
CA VAL A 171 -14.41 -4.67 11.95
C VAL A 171 -13.93 -3.79 10.80
N ALA A 172 -14.36 -2.54 10.81
CA ALA A 172 -13.81 -1.48 9.98
C ALA A 172 -13.04 -0.49 10.85
N VAL A 173 -11.80 -0.24 10.50
CA VAL A 173 -10.93 0.74 11.17
C VAL A 173 -10.64 1.87 10.20
N ARG A 174 -11.09 3.07 10.52
CA ARG A 174 -10.74 4.29 9.81
C ARG A 174 -9.74 5.09 10.64
N ASN A 175 -8.54 5.24 10.14
CA ASN A 175 -7.48 6.05 10.75
C ASN A 175 -7.06 7.13 9.75
N ALA A 176 -7.61 8.33 9.87
CA ALA A 176 -7.46 9.32 8.81
C ALA A 176 -5.99 9.70 8.53
N VAL A 177 -5.15 9.76 9.57
CA VAL A 177 -3.71 10.04 9.45
C VAL A 177 -2.91 9.15 10.39
N GLY A 178 -1.94 8.43 9.86
CA GLY A 178 -1.04 7.55 10.63
C GLY A 178 -1.12 6.10 10.20
N THR A 179 -0.20 5.28 10.70
CA THR A 179 -0.01 3.91 10.26
C THR A 179 -0.95 2.91 10.92
N VAL A 180 -1.28 1.84 10.20
CA VAL A 180 -2.02 0.69 10.73
C VAL A 180 -1.15 -0.55 10.62
N ASN A 181 -0.81 -1.16 11.75
CA ASN A 181 0.02 -2.35 11.80
C ASN A 181 -0.75 -3.51 12.43
N GLY A 182 -0.80 -4.65 11.74
CA GLY A 182 -1.38 -5.89 12.26
C GLY A 182 -0.30 -6.92 12.55
N SER A 183 -0.19 -7.33 13.80
CA SER A 183 0.74 -8.36 14.24
C SER A 183 0.04 -9.70 14.47
N GLY A 184 0.75 -10.80 14.18
CA GLY A 184 0.21 -12.15 14.32
C GLY A 184 -0.77 -12.56 13.21
N ALA A 185 -1.52 -13.62 13.44
CA ALA A 185 -2.52 -14.16 12.52
C ALA A 185 -3.90 -13.59 12.86
N LEU A 186 -4.33 -12.59 12.10
CA LEU A 186 -5.65 -12.00 12.21
C LEU A 186 -6.65 -12.74 11.32
N GLU A 187 -7.92 -12.79 11.73
CA GLU A 187 -8.95 -13.54 11.03
C GLU A 187 -10.33 -12.88 11.13
N GLY A 188 -11.09 -12.91 10.04
CA GLY A 188 -12.48 -12.40 9.99
C GLY A 188 -12.80 -11.60 8.75
N ALA A 189 -13.58 -10.52 8.92
CA ALA A 189 -13.77 -9.49 7.91
C ALA A 189 -13.18 -8.17 8.42
N LEU A 190 -12.16 -7.68 7.76
CA LEU A 190 -11.45 -6.47 8.16
C LEU A 190 -11.46 -5.45 7.02
N THR A 191 -11.92 -4.26 7.33
CA THR A 191 -11.78 -3.08 6.47
C THR A 191 -10.81 -2.11 7.15
N ILE A 192 -9.79 -1.67 6.42
CA ILE A 192 -8.85 -0.61 6.84
C ILE A 192 -8.97 0.54 5.85
N ASP A 193 -9.29 1.72 6.36
CA ASP A 193 -9.38 2.95 5.58
C ASP A 193 -8.43 3.99 6.20
N THR A 194 -7.44 4.44 5.43
CA THR A 194 -6.52 5.48 5.87
C THR A 194 -6.40 6.59 4.81
N GLY A 195 -6.48 7.85 5.21
CA GLY A 195 -6.25 8.97 4.28
C GLY A 195 -4.78 9.13 3.93
N SER A 196 -3.90 9.07 4.94
CA SER A 196 -2.44 9.09 4.75
C SER A 196 -1.74 8.29 5.83
N GLY A 197 -1.04 7.25 5.40
CA GLY A 197 -0.32 6.34 6.28
C GLY A 197 -0.24 4.94 5.71
N GLY A 198 0.84 4.24 6.02
CA GLY A 198 1.05 2.87 5.53
C GLY A 198 0.23 1.85 6.31
N VAL A 199 -0.06 0.74 5.64
CA VAL A 199 -0.71 -0.44 6.24
C VAL A 199 0.26 -1.61 6.17
N THR A 200 0.52 -2.24 7.33
CA THR A 200 1.38 -3.43 7.39
C THR A 200 0.66 -4.53 8.14
N LEU A 201 0.41 -5.66 7.49
CA LEU A 201 -0.19 -6.84 8.10
C LEU A 201 0.75 -8.04 7.99
N ALA A 202 1.06 -8.69 9.10
CA ALA A 202 1.88 -9.89 9.09
C ALA A 202 1.16 -11.06 8.42
N SER A 203 -0.08 -11.32 8.82
CA SER A 203 -0.94 -12.36 8.24
C SER A 203 -2.40 -12.05 8.47
N TYR A 204 -3.22 -12.31 7.47
CA TYR A 204 -4.67 -12.17 7.53
C TYR A 204 -5.39 -13.34 6.85
N ALA A 205 -6.49 -13.80 7.44
CA ALA A 205 -7.36 -14.82 6.86
C ALA A 205 -8.82 -14.37 6.87
N GLY A 206 -9.50 -14.47 5.74
CA GLY A 206 -10.90 -14.07 5.56
C GLY A 206 -11.07 -12.98 4.50
N ARG A 207 -12.00 -12.06 4.71
CA ARG A 207 -12.21 -10.93 3.80
C ARG A 207 -11.40 -9.73 4.27
N LEU A 208 -10.47 -9.28 3.43
CA LEU A 208 -9.65 -8.10 3.67
C LEU A 208 -9.94 -7.02 2.63
N LEU A 209 -10.25 -5.81 3.13
CA LEU A 209 -10.31 -4.60 2.30
C LEU A 209 -9.37 -3.57 2.90
N VAL A 210 -8.44 -3.07 2.11
CA VAL A 210 -7.52 -1.99 2.46
C VAL A 210 -7.72 -0.87 1.47
N ASP A 211 -8.05 0.31 1.98
CA ASP A 211 -8.16 1.56 1.21
C ASP A 211 -7.21 2.58 1.84
N THR A 212 -6.31 3.15 1.07
CA THR A 212 -5.41 4.20 1.54
C THR A 212 -5.20 5.29 0.48
N GLY A 213 -5.38 6.54 0.86
CA GLY A 213 -5.15 7.65 -0.07
C GLY A 213 -3.68 7.76 -0.49
N SER A 214 -2.77 7.63 0.47
CA SER A 214 -1.32 7.63 0.20
C SER A 214 -0.57 6.88 1.30
N GLY A 215 0.11 5.84 0.94
CA GLY A 215 0.89 5.05 1.88
C GLY A 215 1.16 3.66 1.34
N LYS A 216 2.30 3.12 1.72
CA LYS A 216 2.68 1.76 1.32
C LYS A 216 1.81 0.72 2.01
N VAL A 217 1.33 -0.27 1.24
CA VAL A 217 0.64 -1.44 1.77
C VAL A 217 1.57 -2.65 1.72
N VAL A 218 1.82 -3.28 2.86
CA VAL A 218 2.67 -4.46 2.97
C VAL A 218 1.92 -5.58 3.68
N ILE A 219 1.72 -6.70 2.99
CA ILE A 219 1.03 -7.86 3.58
C ILE A 219 1.93 -9.09 3.47
N GLY A 220 2.21 -9.73 4.60
CA GLY A 220 2.98 -10.98 4.64
C GLY A 220 2.20 -12.13 4.02
N THR A 221 1.01 -12.43 4.55
CA THR A 221 0.11 -13.44 3.99
C THR A 221 -1.32 -12.94 4.01
N ALA A 222 -1.98 -12.94 2.86
CA ALA A 222 -3.42 -12.71 2.71
C ALA A 222 -4.07 -14.02 2.25
N LYS A 223 -5.01 -14.56 3.03
CA LYS A 223 -5.74 -15.79 2.71
C LYS A 223 -7.24 -15.51 2.69
N GLY A 224 -7.87 -15.69 1.53
CA GLY A 224 -9.29 -15.43 1.31
C GLY A 224 -9.53 -14.35 0.26
N GLU A 225 -10.60 -13.59 0.39
CA GLU A 225 -10.91 -12.51 -0.53
C GLU A 225 -10.14 -11.24 -0.13
N THR A 226 -9.31 -10.72 -1.03
CA THR A 226 -8.46 -9.56 -0.76
C THR A 226 -8.70 -8.45 -1.76
N THR A 227 -9.02 -7.26 -1.26
CA THR A 227 -9.13 -6.03 -2.06
C THR A 227 -8.20 -4.99 -1.47
N ILE A 228 -7.31 -4.44 -2.28
CA ILE A 228 -6.38 -3.38 -1.90
C ILE A 228 -6.52 -2.26 -2.91
N ASP A 229 -6.78 -1.06 -2.42
CA ASP A 229 -6.84 0.18 -3.19
C ASP A 229 -5.93 1.23 -2.54
N THR A 230 -5.08 1.87 -3.33
CA THR A 230 -4.25 2.97 -2.85
C THR A 230 -4.08 4.05 -3.92
N GLY A 231 -4.25 5.31 -3.56
CA GLY A 231 -4.06 6.40 -4.52
C GLY A 231 -2.62 6.54 -5.02
N SER A 232 -1.62 6.36 -4.15
CA SER A 232 -0.22 6.64 -4.52
C SER A 232 0.83 5.76 -3.86
N GLY A 233 0.47 4.70 -3.18
CA GLY A 233 1.42 3.84 -2.46
C GLY A 233 1.81 2.60 -3.25
N ASP A 234 3.01 2.09 -2.98
CA ASP A 234 3.38 0.75 -3.43
C ASP A 234 2.60 -0.32 -2.67
N VAL A 235 2.24 -1.38 -3.36
CA VAL A 235 1.62 -2.57 -2.76
C VAL A 235 2.57 -3.76 -2.86
N ALA A 236 2.87 -4.37 -1.72
CA ALA A 236 3.69 -5.59 -1.66
C ALA A 236 2.94 -6.68 -0.88
N VAL A 237 2.62 -7.78 -1.55
CA VAL A 237 2.03 -8.98 -0.92
C VAL A 237 2.98 -10.14 -1.09
N ARG A 238 3.46 -10.72 0.03
CA ARG A 238 4.37 -11.86 -0.05
C ARG A 238 3.63 -13.13 -0.48
N ASN A 239 2.52 -13.45 0.16
CA ASN A 239 1.71 -14.62 -0.19
C ASN A 239 0.24 -14.20 -0.33
N LEU A 240 -0.32 -14.33 -1.53
CA LEU A 240 -1.74 -14.13 -1.78
C LEU A 240 -2.39 -15.48 -2.09
N ILE A 241 -3.32 -15.89 -1.23
CA ILE A 241 -4.02 -17.17 -1.33
C ILE A 241 -5.52 -16.90 -1.38
N GLY A 242 -6.12 -17.07 -2.53
CA GLY A 242 -7.53 -16.73 -2.80
C GLY A 242 -7.66 -15.62 -3.84
N ASN A 243 -8.90 -15.29 -4.17
CA ASN A 243 -9.17 -14.28 -5.20
C ASN A 243 -8.89 -12.87 -4.68
N GLY A 244 -8.54 -11.97 -5.59
CA GLY A 244 -8.28 -10.59 -5.19
C GLY A 244 -8.34 -9.57 -6.31
N SER A 245 -8.34 -8.30 -5.87
CA SER A 245 -8.10 -7.12 -6.68
C SER A 245 -7.12 -6.22 -5.97
N VAL A 246 -6.12 -5.74 -6.71
CA VAL A 246 -5.11 -4.79 -6.20
C VAL A 246 -5.02 -3.64 -7.18
N ASP A 247 -5.30 -2.44 -6.69
CA ASP A 247 -5.31 -1.21 -7.47
C ASP A 247 -4.42 -0.16 -6.83
N THR A 248 -3.68 0.60 -7.64
CA THR A 248 -2.94 1.79 -7.20
C THR A 248 -2.85 2.83 -8.31
N GLY A 249 -3.09 4.09 -7.97
CA GLY A 249 -2.98 5.16 -8.99
C GLY A 249 -1.55 5.36 -9.50
N SER A 250 -0.53 5.25 -8.66
CA SER A 250 0.84 5.59 -9.04
C SER A 250 1.94 4.69 -8.47
N GLY A 251 1.63 3.75 -7.63
CA GLY A 251 2.60 2.85 -7.02
C GLY A 251 2.89 1.61 -7.83
N SER A 252 3.95 0.90 -7.51
CA SER A 252 4.22 -0.41 -8.07
C SER A 252 3.55 -1.51 -7.23
N ILE A 253 3.11 -2.57 -7.92
CA ILE A 253 2.49 -3.73 -7.29
C ILE A 253 3.41 -4.94 -7.43
N THR A 254 3.75 -5.54 -6.29
CA THR A 254 4.57 -6.76 -6.26
C THR A 254 3.87 -7.85 -5.47
N ILE A 255 3.70 -9.02 -6.10
CA ILE A 255 3.18 -10.23 -5.45
C ILE A 255 4.26 -11.31 -5.60
N ASP A 256 4.80 -11.78 -4.47
CA ASP A 256 5.90 -12.75 -4.50
C ASP A 256 5.41 -14.17 -4.78
N SER A 257 4.28 -14.55 -4.18
CA SER A 257 3.67 -15.86 -4.38
C SER A 257 2.15 -15.76 -4.47
N LEU A 258 1.58 -16.45 -5.44
CA LEU A 258 0.15 -16.39 -5.76
C LEU A 258 -0.47 -17.79 -5.82
N SER A 259 -1.63 -17.98 -5.20
CA SER A 259 -2.48 -19.16 -5.38
C SER A 259 -3.94 -18.72 -5.43
N ALA A 260 -4.50 -18.58 -6.63
CA ALA A 260 -5.83 -17.98 -6.80
C ALA A 260 -6.60 -18.57 -7.99
N GLY A 261 -7.92 -18.52 -7.93
CA GLY A 261 -8.77 -18.73 -9.12
C GLY A 261 -8.71 -17.52 -10.06
N LYS A 262 -8.76 -16.29 -9.50
CA LYS A 262 -8.72 -15.04 -10.24
C LYS A 262 -7.99 -13.95 -9.45
N LEU A 263 -7.13 -13.22 -10.15
CA LEU A 263 -6.51 -11.99 -9.66
C LEU A 263 -6.60 -10.88 -10.71
N SER A 264 -6.98 -9.67 -10.27
CA SER A 264 -6.89 -8.44 -11.06
C SER A 264 -5.91 -7.50 -10.41
N VAL A 265 -4.99 -6.93 -11.18
CA VAL A 265 -3.96 -6.00 -10.72
C VAL A 265 -3.92 -4.81 -11.66
N ASP A 266 -4.07 -3.62 -11.14
CA ASP A 266 -4.12 -2.39 -11.93
C ASP A 266 -3.23 -1.30 -11.31
N THR A 267 -2.50 -0.57 -12.13
CA THR A 267 -1.78 0.64 -11.71
C THR A 267 -1.71 1.68 -12.81
N GLY A 268 -1.93 2.94 -12.48
CA GLY A 268 -1.83 4.00 -13.49
C GLY A 268 -0.40 4.22 -14.02
N SER A 269 0.63 4.05 -13.17
CA SER A 269 2.00 4.43 -13.59
C SER A 269 3.12 3.50 -13.08
N GLY A 270 2.85 2.59 -12.19
CA GLY A 270 3.86 1.70 -11.61
C GLY A 270 4.05 0.39 -12.40
N ASP A 271 5.05 -0.36 -12.02
CA ASP A 271 5.24 -1.72 -12.51
C ASP A 271 4.31 -2.71 -11.80
N VAL A 272 3.81 -3.69 -12.54
CA VAL A 272 3.14 -4.88 -12.00
C VAL A 272 4.10 -6.06 -12.06
N THR A 273 4.39 -6.69 -10.93
CA THR A 273 5.26 -7.88 -10.87
C THR A 273 4.61 -8.99 -10.06
N VAL A 274 4.36 -10.15 -10.70
CA VAL A 274 3.98 -11.40 -10.03
C VAL A 274 5.09 -12.41 -10.23
N LYS A 275 5.73 -12.87 -9.12
CA LYS A 275 6.99 -13.60 -9.23
C LYS A 275 6.83 -15.11 -9.33
N SER A 276 5.83 -15.69 -8.66
CA SER A 276 5.63 -17.14 -8.67
C SER A 276 4.20 -17.53 -8.31
N GLY A 277 3.81 -18.75 -8.65
CA GLY A 277 2.56 -19.33 -8.17
C GLY A 277 1.70 -20.00 -9.22
N ASP A 278 0.41 -20.15 -8.88
CA ASP A 278 -0.61 -20.78 -9.73
C ASP A 278 -1.88 -19.93 -9.72
N VAL A 279 -2.42 -19.62 -10.89
CA VAL A 279 -3.66 -18.82 -10.98
C VAL A 279 -4.49 -19.25 -12.18
N GLY A 280 -5.81 -19.37 -11.98
CA GLY A 280 -6.73 -19.62 -13.09
C GLY A 280 -6.70 -18.46 -14.10
N ARG A 281 -7.00 -17.25 -13.67
CA ARG A 281 -7.00 -16.06 -14.52
C ARG A 281 -6.28 -14.88 -13.87
N LEU A 282 -5.28 -14.33 -14.56
CA LEU A 282 -4.58 -13.10 -14.19
C LEU A 282 -4.94 -12.00 -15.19
N ILE A 283 -5.38 -10.85 -14.66
CA ILE A 283 -5.53 -9.60 -15.40
C ILE A 283 -4.52 -8.63 -14.79
N ALA A 284 -3.62 -8.08 -15.58
CA ALA A 284 -2.59 -7.14 -15.14
C ALA A 284 -2.55 -5.95 -16.11
N ASP A 285 -2.87 -4.78 -15.60
CA ASP A 285 -2.97 -3.54 -16.36
C ASP A 285 -2.05 -2.47 -15.77
N THR A 286 -1.42 -1.69 -16.62
CA THR A 286 -0.68 -0.50 -16.21
C THR A 286 -0.64 0.55 -17.33
N GLY A 287 -0.85 1.82 -16.99
CA GLY A 287 -0.77 2.87 -18.00
C GLY A 287 0.64 3.09 -18.57
N SER A 288 1.68 3.01 -17.73
CA SER A 288 3.05 3.38 -18.15
C SER A 288 4.15 2.43 -17.68
N GLY A 289 3.90 1.57 -16.72
CA GLY A 289 4.87 0.61 -16.21
C GLY A 289 4.95 -0.67 -17.01
N SER A 290 5.80 -1.57 -16.61
CA SER A 290 5.92 -2.89 -17.20
C SER A 290 5.09 -3.93 -16.45
N VAL A 291 4.55 -4.90 -17.16
CA VAL A 291 3.91 -6.09 -16.59
C VAL A 291 4.87 -7.28 -16.64
N LYS A 292 5.23 -7.81 -15.47
CA LYS A 292 6.16 -8.93 -15.32
C LYS A 292 5.50 -10.09 -14.58
N VAL A 293 5.27 -11.19 -15.30
CA VAL A 293 4.70 -12.44 -14.76
C VAL A 293 5.78 -13.52 -14.86
N LEU A 294 6.38 -13.86 -13.72
CA LEU A 294 7.63 -14.64 -13.67
C LEU A 294 7.39 -15.96 -12.91
N GLY A 295 7.52 -17.10 -13.59
CA GLY A 295 7.37 -18.42 -12.94
C GLY A 295 5.97 -18.70 -12.40
N VAL A 296 4.95 -18.14 -13.05
CA VAL A 296 3.53 -18.35 -12.71
C VAL A 296 2.92 -19.33 -13.70
N GLU A 297 2.30 -20.39 -13.18
CA GLU A 297 1.46 -21.27 -13.98
C GLU A 297 0.03 -20.71 -13.99
N LEU A 298 -0.53 -20.54 -15.18
CA LEU A 298 -1.83 -19.88 -15.35
C LEU A 298 -2.65 -20.50 -16.50
N GLU A 299 -3.97 -20.40 -16.41
CA GLU A 299 -4.85 -20.81 -17.49
C GLU A 299 -5.10 -19.68 -18.49
N GLU A 300 -5.28 -18.46 -17.99
CA GLU A 300 -5.50 -17.27 -18.81
C GLU A 300 -4.73 -16.05 -18.28
N LEU A 301 -4.02 -15.36 -19.19
CA LEU A 301 -3.40 -14.06 -18.95
C LEU A 301 -4.02 -13.01 -19.84
N VAL A 302 -4.36 -11.86 -19.25
CA VAL A 302 -4.59 -10.61 -19.95
C VAL A 302 -3.62 -9.59 -19.36
N ALA A 303 -2.65 -9.14 -20.15
CA ALA A 303 -1.66 -8.15 -19.76
C ALA A 303 -1.72 -6.98 -20.71
N ASP A 304 -1.93 -5.78 -20.17
CA ASP A 304 -2.00 -4.53 -20.94
C ASP A 304 -1.09 -3.48 -20.34
N THR A 305 -0.40 -2.75 -21.21
CA THR A 305 0.36 -1.56 -20.81
C THR A 305 0.40 -0.52 -21.94
N GLY A 306 0.23 0.74 -21.59
CA GLY A 306 0.31 1.80 -22.59
C GLY A 306 1.72 1.98 -23.17
N SER A 307 2.77 1.84 -22.36
CA SER A 307 4.15 2.17 -22.79
C SER A 307 5.24 1.20 -22.33
N GLY A 308 4.99 0.38 -21.34
CA GLY A 308 5.98 -0.54 -20.78
C GLY A 308 6.06 -1.87 -21.51
N ASP A 309 6.93 -2.73 -21.03
CA ASP A 309 7.12 -4.07 -21.57
C ASP A 309 6.17 -5.07 -20.89
N VAL A 310 5.76 -6.09 -21.64
CA VAL A 310 5.09 -7.28 -21.09
C VAL A 310 6.06 -8.45 -21.11
N VAL A 311 6.38 -9.00 -19.93
CA VAL A 311 7.25 -10.16 -19.78
C VAL A 311 6.49 -11.32 -19.15
N LEU A 312 6.27 -12.40 -19.87
CA LEU A 312 5.73 -13.64 -19.36
C LEU A 312 6.80 -14.73 -19.33
N ARG A 313 7.02 -15.32 -18.16
CA ARG A 313 7.80 -16.56 -17.98
C ARG A 313 6.91 -17.64 -17.39
N SER A 314 6.53 -18.63 -18.19
CA SER A 314 5.65 -19.73 -17.78
C SER A 314 5.97 -20.96 -18.62
N SER A 315 5.73 -22.14 -18.09
CA SER A 315 5.85 -23.37 -18.89
C SER A 315 4.85 -23.43 -20.05
N LEU A 316 3.75 -22.70 -19.96
CA LEU A 316 2.54 -22.77 -20.79
C LEU A 316 1.83 -24.14 -20.74
N SER A 317 2.20 -25.02 -19.83
CA SER A 317 1.65 -26.37 -19.74
C SER A 317 0.14 -26.39 -19.42
N LYS A 318 -0.30 -25.44 -18.60
CA LYS A 318 -1.71 -25.25 -18.20
C LYS A 318 -2.40 -24.14 -18.99
N THR A 319 -1.61 -23.29 -19.68
CA THR A 319 -2.12 -22.06 -20.29
C THR A 319 -2.97 -22.35 -21.53
N ARG A 320 -4.17 -21.80 -21.56
CA ARG A 320 -5.07 -21.88 -22.69
C ARG A 320 -5.05 -20.62 -23.53
N LYS A 321 -4.92 -19.46 -22.87
CA LYS A 321 -4.97 -18.16 -23.54
C LYS A 321 -4.02 -17.16 -22.93
N VAL A 322 -3.30 -16.44 -23.79
CA VAL A 322 -2.51 -15.24 -23.46
C VAL A 322 -2.94 -14.10 -24.36
N THR A 323 -3.32 -12.98 -23.78
CA THR A 323 -3.49 -11.72 -24.48
C THR A 323 -2.50 -10.74 -23.88
N ALA A 324 -1.58 -10.20 -24.69
CA ALA A 324 -0.56 -9.25 -24.28
C ALA A 324 -0.57 -8.04 -25.20
N GLU A 325 -0.85 -6.89 -24.64
CA GLU A 325 -1.00 -5.64 -25.39
C GLU A 325 -0.04 -4.58 -24.85
N THR A 326 0.61 -3.84 -25.74
CA THR A 326 1.42 -2.67 -25.39
C THR A 326 1.42 -1.65 -26.53
N GLY A 327 1.34 -0.38 -26.18
CA GLY A 327 1.41 0.68 -27.22
C GLY A 327 2.81 0.81 -27.81
N SER A 328 3.86 0.76 -26.98
CA SER A 328 5.25 1.06 -27.42
C SER A 328 6.31 0.09 -26.92
N GLY A 329 6.01 -0.74 -25.94
CA GLY A 329 6.97 -1.66 -25.34
C GLY A 329 7.12 -2.98 -26.11
N GLU A 330 8.04 -3.79 -25.63
CA GLU A 330 8.27 -5.14 -26.15
C GLU A 330 7.39 -6.16 -25.43
N VAL A 331 6.96 -7.20 -26.15
CA VAL A 331 6.35 -8.38 -25.55
C VAL A 331 7.31 -9.54 -25.60
N ARG A 332 7.68 -10.06 -24.42
CA ARG A 332 8.62 -11.18 -24.30
C ARG A 332 7.96 -12.35 -23.59
N ILE A 333 7.86 -13.48 -24.31
CA ILE A 333 7.30 -14.72 -23.77
C ILE A 333 8.43 -15.76 -23.69
N VAL A 334 8.81 -16.13 -22.48
CA VAL A 334 9.73 -17.23 -22.21
C VAL A 334 8.90 -18.45 -21.83
N ALA A 335 8.82 -19.42 -22.72
CA ALA A 335 7.98 -20.59 -22.54
C ALA A 335 8.82 -21.87 -22.38
N GLY A 336 8.21 -22.97 -21.91
CA GLY A 336 8.89 -24.25 -21.74
C GLY A 336 9.43 -24.80 -23.07
N ALA A 337 10.46 -25.65 -23.02
CA ALA A 337 11.03 -26.28 -24.22
C ALA A 337 10.03 -27.12 -25.00
N ASP A 338 9.00 -27.63 -24.33
CA ASP A 338 7.91 -28.45 -24.86
C ASP A 338 6.60 -27.66 -25.08
N ALA A 339 6.65 -26.33 -24.99
CA ALA A 339 5.48 -25.49 -25.15
C ALA A 339 4.78 -25.71 -26.50
N SER A 340 3.47 -25.85 -26.47
CA SER A 340 2.61 -26.01 -27.65
C SER A 340 1.68 -24.80 -27.76
N PHE A 341 1.86 -24.00 -28.80
CA PHE A 341 1.15 -22.71 -28.93
C PHE A 341 0.75 -22.39 -30.37
N ASP A 342 -0.20 -21.50 -30.50
CA ASP A 342 -0.57 -20.81 -31.71
C ASP A 342 -0.56 -19.31 -31.42
N ILE A 343 0.50 -18.61 -31.85
CA ILE A 343 0.66 -17.17 -31.65
C ILE A 343 0.26 -16.40 -32.89
N ASP A 344 -0.52 -15.36 -32.67
CA ASP A 344 -0.91 -14.39 -33.67
C ASP A 344 -0.57 -12.99 -33.19
N THR A 345 -0.02 -12.16 -34.10
CA THR A 345 0.45 -10.82 -33.71
C THR A 345 -0.12 -9.74 -34.61
N ASP A 346 -0.61 -8.67 -33.96
CA ASP A 346 -0.91 -7.41 -34.61
C ASP A 346 0.17 -6.38 -34.23
N GLN A 347 1.01 -6.04 -35.19
CA GLN A 347 2.20 -5.22 -34.95
C GLN A 347 2.25 -4.08 -35.96
N GLY A 348 2.41 -2.86 -35.46
CA GLY A 348 2.71 -1.70 -36.30
C GLY A 348 4.09 -1.82 -36.96
N SER A 349 5.15 -1.29 -36.32
CA SER A 349 6.51 -1.28 -36.87
C SER A 349 7.43 -2.43 -36.39
N GLY A 350 7.07 -3.13 -35.30
CA GLY A 350 7.85 -4.23 -34.76
C GLY A 350 7.75 -5.54 -35.55
N GLY A 351 8.44 -6.57 -35.08
CA GLY A 351 8.50 -7.91 -35.68
C GLY A 351 8.29 -9.03 -34.66
N LEU A 352 7.79 -10.20 -35.13
CA LEU A 352 7.74 -11.42 -34.33
C LEU A 352 9.01 -12.24 -34.54
N ARG A 353 9.71 -12.57 -33.43
CA ARG A 353 10.82 -13.52 -33.40
C ARG A 353 10.41 -14.78 -32.64
N VAL A 354 10.61 -15.93 -33.28
CA VAL A 354 10.29 -17.24 -32.69
C VAL A 354 11.56 -18.04 -32.52
N GLY A 355 11.91 -18.37 -31.28
CA GLY A 355 13.13 -19.11 -30.92
C GLY A 355 12.94 -20.63 -30.84
N TYR A 356 12.01 -21.20 -31.61
CA TYR A 356 11.79 -22.64 -31.74
C TYR A 356 11.96 -23.07 -33.20
N ASP A 357 12.92 -23.95 -33.47
CA ASP A 357 13.24 -24.41 -34.86
C ASP A 357 12.12 -25.22 -35.50
N ASP A 358 11.27 -25.88 -34.68
CA ASP A 358 10.15 -26.71 -35.10
C ASP A 358 8.80 -25.94 -35.23
N ALA A 359 8.82 -24.62 -35.07
CA ALA A 359 7.64 -23.81 -35.23
C ALA A 359 7.34 -23.48 -36.70
N VAL A 360 6.10 -23.62 -37.11
CA VAL A 360 5.62 -23.24 -38.45
C VAL A 360 5.23 -21.76 -38.44
N LEU A 361 5.96 -20.95 -39.20
CA LEU A 361 5.77 -19.51 -39.26
C LEU A 361 4.66 -19.12 -40.25
N ARG A 362 3.79 -18.21 -39.84
CA ARG A 362 2.84 -17.54 -40.75
C ARG A 362 3.40 -16.18 -41.17
N ARG A 363 3.37 -15.89 -42.45
CA ARG A 363 3.93 -14.64 -43.00
C ARG A 363 2.89 -13.87 -43.81
N SER A 364 2.98 -12.55 -43.70
CA SER A 364 2.33 -11.60 -44.59
C SER A 364 3.40 -10.80 -45.33
N GLY A 365 3.67 -11.13 -46.56
CA GLY A 365 4.83 -10.65 -47.30
C GLY A 365 6.15 -11.08 -46.66
N ARG A 366 6.99 -10.12 -46.26
CA ARG A 366 8.26 -10.40 -45.57
C ARG A 366 8.13 -10.49 -44.05
N LYS A 367 7.01 -10.04 -43.49
CA LYS A 367 6.79 -9.97 -42.05
C LYS A 367 6.24 -11.30 -41.52
N VAL A 368 6.78 -11.76 -40.38
CA VAL A 368 6.20 -12.87 -39.62
C VAL A 368 5.07 -12.31 -38.78
N VAL A 369 3.86 -12.79 -38.97
CA VAL A 369 2.63 -12.32 -38.28
C VAL A 369 2.07 -13.35 -37.31
N GLY A 370 2.65 -14.55 -37.29
CA GLY A 370 2.24 -15.59 -36.36
C GLY A 370 3.08 -16.84 -36.49
N ALA A 371 2.89 -17.77 -35.57
CA ALA A 371 3.57 -19.06 -35.60
C ALA A 371 2.73 -20.11 -34.85
N LYS A 372 2.83 -21.36 -35.29
CA LYS A 372 2.23 -22.50 -34.61
C LYS A 372 3.28 -23.53 -34.27
N ARG A 373 3.24 -24.03 -33.04
CA ARG A 373 4.10 -25.11 -32.58
C ARG A 373 3.27 -26.20 -31.91
N GLY A 374 3.56 -27.45 -32.26
CA GLY A 374 2.83 -28.62 -31.77
C GLY A 374 1.33 -28.57 -32.15
N THR A 375 0.46 -28.93 -31.25
CA THR A 375 -1.00 -28.89 -31.47
C THR A 375 -1.59 -27.49 -31.44
N GLY A 376 -0.84 -26.48 -30.96
CA GLY A 376 -1.36 -25.12 -30.76
C GLY A 376 -2.28 -25.00 -29.54
N ARG A 377 -1.96 -25.70 -28.45
CA ARG A 377 -2.80 -25.75 -27.25
C ARG A 377 -3.06 -24.39 -26.65
N THR A 378 -2.02 -23.56 -26.56
CA THR A 378 -2.14 -22.20 -26.02
C THR A 378 -2.38 -21.21 -27.13
N ALA A 379 -3.52 -20.55 -27.14
CA ALA A 379 -3.77 -19.43 -28.03
C ALA A 379 -3.12 -18.16 -27.47
N ILE A 380 -2.24 -17.54 -28.26
CA ILE A 380 -1.50 -16.34 -27.86
C ILE A 380 -1.84 -15.21 -28.84
N HIS A 381 -2.36 -14.12 -28.35
CA HIS A 381 -2.56 -12.89 -29.10
C HIS A 381 -1.68 -11.79 -28.54
N VAL A 382 -0.88 -11.18 -29.41
CA VAL A 382 0.00 -10.06 -29.04
C VAL A 382 -0.30 -8.86 -29.93
N SER A 383 -0.55 -7.72 -29.30
CA SER A 383 -0.70 -6.43 -29.99
C SER A 383 0.39 -5.46 -29.52
N THR A 384 1.13 -4.86 -30.45
CA THR A 384 2.12 -3.82 -30.16
C THR A 384 2.16 -2.77 -31.25
N GLY A 385 2.17 -1.49 -30.88
CA GLY A 385 2.28 -0.40 -31.86
C GLY A 385 3.67 -0.30 -32.50
N SER A 386 4.74 -0.41 -31.69
CA SER A 386 6.10 -0.20 -32.18
C SER A 386 7.16 -1.19 -31.66
N GLY A 387 6.85 -1.97 -30.63
CA GLY A 387 7.78 -2.92 -30.03
C GLY A 387 7.86 -4.26 -30.77
N ASP A 388 8.92 -5.00 -30.51
CA ASP A 388 9.08 -6.38 -30.99
C ASP A 388 8.33 -7.37 -30.08
N CYS A 389 7.89 -8.46 -30.66
CA CYS A 389 7.41 -9.63 -29.94
C CYS A 389 8.43 -10.77 -30.03
N THR A 390 8.75 -11.38 -28.90
CA THR A 390 9.64 -12.56 -28.88
C THR A 390 8.97 -13.71 -28.11
N ILE A 391 9.06 -14.92 -28.66
CA ILE A 391 8.67 -16.16 -27.98
C ILE A 391 9.75 -17.22 -28.14
N GLY A 392 10.22 -17.79 -27.04
CA GLY A 392 11.30 -18.79 -27.09
C GLY A 392 11.50 -19.50 -25.75
N PRO A 393 12.32 -20.60 -25.73
CA PRO A 393 12.60 -21.36 -24.52
C PRO A 393 13.64 -20.68 -23.60
N LYS A 394 14.31 -19.62 -24.08
CA LYS A 394 15.30 -18.82 -23.36
C LYS A 394 15.08 -17.35 -23.68
N GLU A 395 15.57 -16.48 -22.80
CA GLU A 395 15.66 -15.06 -23.16
C GLU A 395 16.54 -14.90 -24.38
N ALA A 396 16.04 -14.20 -25.40
CA ALA A 396 16.89 -13.75 -26.50
C ALA A 396 17.91 -12.76 -25.91
N SER A 397 19.19 -13.11 -26.02
CA SER A 397 20.34 -12.27 -25.63
C SER A 397 20.51 -11.10 -26.57
#